data_b9dbd6e1b1704bf1d8e1f26fad547293
#
_entry.id   b9dbd6e1b1704bf1d8e1f26fad547293
#
_cell.length_a   1.000
_cell.length_b   1.000
_cell.length_c   1.000
_cell.angle_alpha   90.00
_cell.angle_beta   90.00
_cell.angle_gamma   90.00
#
_symmetry.space_group_name_H-M   'P 1'
#
loop_
_entity.id
_entity.type
_entity.pdbx_description
1 polymer ?
#
loop_
_entity_poly.entity_id
_entity_poly.type
_entity_poly.pdbx_seq_one_letter_code
_entity_poly.pdbx_strand_id
1 'polypeptide(L)'
;MIRTKKGLDLPISGAPSADIDSSTTINTVALLGPDYVGLKPTMLVKEGDAVSCGQKLFEDKKNPGIFIAAPSSGVVQSINRGEKRRFLSLIIEVDDSIESQTFNLADYESSLGLLADSGTLSYFKTRPYNRIPGINESPDAIFVNACDTNPLAVDPHLLIEKEQELFNAGLTFISSINANAKTFCAFQNNDFDQSVPDINYNQFNGPHPAGLTGTHIHFLYPVGQNRTVWTISWQEVISLGYLIKNNKLRSDKFVSLGGPSVHDPKVLKVRYGSNISEMTAGAIKEDSRKISGSILNGRTAESVMNYLGAYDNQVSVIPDETNDILFNWAMPGLNLHSKLPAFISSWLKPKEFTFNVSMNGGDRAIVPIPSYQQVMPLNILTTQLLKSLVTFDIELGEKLGVLELAPEDLG
;
A
#
# COMPACT_ATOMS: atom_id res chain seq x y z
N MET A 1 -8.00 -17.97 14.49
CA MET A 1 -6.62 -17.43 14.43
C MET A 1 -5.75 -18.28 13.54
N ILE A 2 -5.11 -17.67 12.55
CA ILE A 2 -4.17 -18.30 11.62
C ILE A 2 -2.77 -17.78 11.98
N ARG A 3 -1.83 -18.70 12.20
CA ARG A 3 -0.45 -18.37 12.56
C ARG A 3 0.52 -18.84 11.49
N THR A 4 1.19 -17.91 10.82
CA THR A 4 2.28 -18.20 9.91
C THR A 4 3.59 -18.34 10.68
N LYS A 5 4.40 -19.34 10.31
CA LYS A 5 5.73 -19.57 10.90
C LYS A 5 6.86 -19.12 9.97
N LYS A 6 6.55 -19.04 8.68
CA LYS A 6 7.49 -18.61 7.64
C LYS A 6 7.39 -17.10 7.46
N GLY A 7 8.50 -16.46 7.26
CA GLY A 7 8.60 -15.02 7.11
C GLY A 7 9.88 -14.48 7.71
N LEU A 8 10.03 -13.17 7.71
CA LEU A 8 11.17 -12.49 8.29
C LEU A 8 10.80 -11.06 8.67
N ASP A 9 10.91 -10.74 9.95
CA ASP A 9 10.85 -9.36 10.42
C ASP A 9 12.25 -8.75 10.31
N LEU A 10 12.38 -7.64 9.61
CA LEU A 10 13.64 -6.91 9.51
C LEU A 10 13.85 -6.03 10.74
N PRO A 11 14.93 -6.22 11.50
CA PRO A 11 15.24 -5.42 12.69
C PRO A 11 15.82 -4.04 12.29
N ILE A 12 15.03 -3.25 11.58
CA ILE A 12 15.41 -1.90 11.15
C ILE A 12 15.10 -0.89 12.25
N SER A 13 16.04 0.01 12.51
CA SER A 13 15.89 1.09 13.48
C SER A 13 14.97 2.21 12.95
N GLY A 14 14.38 2.97 13.88
CA GLY A 14 13.53 4.11 13.56
C GLY A 14 12.07 3.72 13.34
N ALA A 15 11.57 2.73 14.08
CA ALA A 15 10.14 2.42 14.09
C ALA A 15 9.33 3.61 14.61
N PRO A 16 8.24 4.02 13.92
CA PRO A 16 7.44 5.17 14.32
C PRO A 16 6.62 4.87 15.59
N SER A 17 6.46 5.89 16.44
CA SER A 17 5.46 5.87 17.52
C SER A 17 4.04 5.98 16.92
N ALA A 18 3.02 5.58 17.69
CA ALA A 18 1.63 5.74 17.32
C ALA A 18 1.09 7.17 17.57
N ASP A 19 1.95 8.11 17.94
CA ASP A 19 1.59 9.51 18.13
C ASP A 19 1.28 10.16 16.77
N ILE A 20 0.13 10.84 16.71
CA ILE A 20 -0.32 11.46 15.45
C ILE A 20 0.06 12.93 15.44
N ASP A 21 0.85 13.32 14.45
CA ASP A 21 1.15 14.72 14.16
C ASP A 21 0.28 15.21 12.98
N SER A 22 -0.53 16.20 13.26
CA SER A 22 -1.40 16.87 12.26
C SER A 22 -0.89 18.28 11.89
N SER A 23 0.31 18.65 12.32
CA SER A 23 0.87 19.99 12.11
C SER A 23 1.54 20.18 10.75
N THR A 24 1.80 19.08 10.03
CA THR A 24 2.48 19.11 8.74
C THR A 24 1.61 19.78 7.67
N THR A 25 2.08 20.88 7.11
CA THR A 25 1.39 21.59 6.02
C THR A 25 1.78 20.97 4.68
N ILE A 26 0.79 20.66 3.86
CA ILE A 26 0.94 20.10 2.51
C ILE A 26 0.39 21.10 1.51
N ASN A 27 1.26 21.61 0.64
CA ASN A 27 0.89 22.58 -0.39
C ASN A 27 0.61 21.92 -1.74
N THR A 28 1.20 20.73 -1.99
CA THR A 28 1.01 20.01 -3.25
C THR A 28 0.68 18.55 -3.02
N VAL A 29 -0.25 18.03 -3.82
CA VAL A 29 -0.60 16.63 -3.86
C VAL A 29 -0.54 16.09 -5.29
N ALA A 30 -0.36 14.79 -5.48
CA ALA A 30 -0.35 14.21 -6.81
C ALA A 30 -1.04 12.85 -6.88
N LEU A 31 -1.52 12.53 -8.08
CA LEU A 31 -1.90 11.20 -8.50
C LEU A 31 -0.81 10.64 -9.40
N LEU A 32 -0.35 9.42 -9.12
CA LEU A 32 0.79 8.82 -9.79
C LEU A 32 0.34 7.71 -10.74
N GLY A 33 0.79 7.78 -11.99
CA GLY A 33 0.41 6.82 -13.02
C GLY A 33 0.74 5.35 -12.68
N PRO A 34 1.91 5.05 -12.11
CA PRO A 34 2.29 3.68 -11.74
C PRO A 34 1.40 3.02 -10.67
N ASP A 35 0.68 3.80 -9.86
CA ASP A 35 -0.20 3.27 -8.83
C ASP A 35 -1.41 2.52 -9.43
N TYR A 36 -1.79 2.86 -10.65
CA TYR A 36 -2.95 2.32 -11.34
C TYR A 36 -2.56 1.30 -12.41
N VAL A 37 -2.41 0.05 -12.02
CA VAL A 37 -1.94 -1.03 -12.90
C VAL A 37 -2.81 -1.19 -14.14
N GLY A 38 -2.18 -1.09 -15.31
CA GLY A 38 -2.84 -1.30 -16.61
C GLY A 38 -3.71 -0.14 -17.10
N LEU A 39 -3.95 0.89 -16.28
CA LEU A 39 -4.77 2.04 -16.61
C LEU A 39 -4.14 2.87 -17.75
N LYS A 40 -4.97 3.32 -18.67
CA LYS A 40 -4.60 4.24 -19.74
C LYS A 40 -5.45 5.52 -19.66
N PRO A 41 -4.92 6.61 -19.07
CA PRO A 41 -5.74 7.77 -18.75
C PRO A 41 -6.16 8.57 -19.98
N THR A 42 -7.44 8.91 -20.03
CA THR A 42 -8.00 10.01 -20.80
C THR A 42 -8.23 11.17 -19.84
N MET A 43 -7.45 12.23 -19.96
CA MET A 43 -7.55 13.40 -19.06
C MET A 43 -8.86 14.15 -19.31
N LEU A 44 -9.54 14.50 -18.23
CA LEU A 44 -10.77 15.32 -18.22
C LEU A 44 -10.46 16.76 -17.82
N VAL A 45 -9.23 17.02 -17.38
CA VAL A 45 -8.73 18.32 -16.94
C VAL A 45 -7.41 18.66 -17.64
N LYS A 46 -7.02 19.90 -17.59
CA LYS A 46 -5.76 20.46 -18.13
C LYS A 46 -5.05 21.29 -17.06
N GLU A 47 -3.79 21.58 -17.29
CA GLU A 47 -3.01 22.49 -16.46
C GLU A 47 -3.68 23.87 -16.36
N GLY A 48 -3.74 24.40 -15.13
CA GLY A 48 -4.42 25.65 -14.79
C GLY A 48 -5.90 25.50 -14.42
N ASP A 49 -6.53 24.33 -14.60
CA ASP A 49 -7.92 24.13 -14.19
C ASP A 49 -8.04 24.07 -12.67
N ALA A 50 -9.02 24.78 -12.11
CA ALA A 50 -9.45 24.61 -10.73
C ALA A 50 -10.25 23.32 -10.60
N VAL A 51 -9.98 22.53 -9.55
CA VAL A 51 -10.63 21.25 -9.28
C VAL A 51 -11.08 21.15 -7.83
N SER A 52 -12.22 20.52 -7.61
CA SER A 52 -12.75 20.20 -6.28
C SER A 52 -12.31 18.82 -5.83
N CYS A 53 -12.08 18.61 -4.54
CA CYS A 53 -11.90 17.26 -3.99
C CYS A 53 -13.10 16.38 -4.36
N GLY A 54 -12.85 15.21 -4.96
CA GLY A 54 -13.89 14.33 -5.50
C GLY A 54 -14.20 14.53 -6.99
N GLN A 55 -13.73 15.62 -7.62
CA GLN A 55 -13.92 15.84 -9.05
C GLN A 55 -13.13 14.82 -9.89
N LYS A 56 -13.76 14.28 -10.94
CA LYS A 56 -13.13 13.35 -11.87
C LYS A 56 -12.00 14.05 -12.65
N LEU A 57 -10.78 13.49 -12.56
CA LEU A 57 -9.58 14.04 -13.22
C LEU A 57 -9.25 13.32 -14.51
N PHE A 58 -9.40 12.02 -14.53
CA PHE A 58 -9.20 11.20 -15.73
C PHE A 58 -9.99 9.89 -15.65
N GLU A 59 -10.25 9.33 -16.82
CA GLU A 59 -10.96 8.07 -17.04
C GLU A 59 -10.01 7.02 -17.60
N ASP A 60 -10.21 5.75 -17.27
CA ASP A 60 -9.49 4.65 -17.92
C ASP A 60 -10.07 4.37 -19.31
N LYS A 61 -9.30 4.69 -20.35
CA LYS A 61 -9.69 4.45 -21.75
C LYS A 61 -9.99 2.98 -22.05
N LYS A 62 -9.36 2.04 -21.31
CA LYS A 62 -9.56 0.60 -21.53
C LYS A 62 -10.82 0.08 -20.86
N ASN A 63 -11.23 0.71 -19.78
CA ASN A 63 -12.40 0.35 -18.98
C ASN A 63 -13.25 1.61 -18.75
N PRO A 64 -14.06 2.02 -19.74
CA PRO A 64 -14.90 3.22 -19.63
C PRO A 64 -15.81 3.16 -18.40
N GLY A 65 -15.96 4.32 -17.74
CA GLY A 65 -16.70 4.44 -16.48
C GLY A 65 -15.86 4.28 -15.22
N ILE A 66 -14.57 3.94 -15.34
CA ILE A 66 -13.62 3.98 -14.21
C ILE A 66 -12.94 5.34 -14.21
N PHE A 67 -13.22 6.13 -13.18
CA PHE A 67 -12.67 7.46 -12.98
C PHE A 67 -11.71 7.48 -11.78
N ILE A 68 -10.72 8.35 -11.86
CA ILE A 68 -9.89 8.72 -10.73
C ILE A 68 -10.22 10.15 -10.35
N ALA A 69 -10.57 10.36 -9.09
CA ALA A 69 -11.00 11.63 -8.55
C ALA A 69 -9.85 12.41 -7.90
N ALA A 70 -10.01 13.72 -7.80
CA ALA A 70 -9.07 14.62 -7.11
C ALA A 70 -9.03 14.29 -5.62
N PRO A 71 -7.85 14.06 -5.03
CA PRO A 71 -7.69 13.76 -3.61
C PRO A 71 -7.80 15.02 -2.74
N SER A 72 -7.70 16.20 -3.33
CA SER A 72 -7.82 17.51 -2.68
C SER A 72 -8.35 18.53 -3.66
N SER A 73 -8.98 19.58 -3.13
CA SER A 73 -9.30 20.78 -3.90
C SER A 73 -8.05 21.60 -4.20
N GLY A 74 -8.02 22.29 -5.33
CA GLY A 74 -6.87 23.08 -5.73
C GLY A 74 -6.84 23.41 -7.22
N VAL A 75 -5.65 23.72 -7.73
CA VAL A 75 -5.40 24.01 -9.14
C VAL A 75 -4.45 22.99 -9.73
N VAL A 76 -4.77 22.44 -10.89
CA VAL A 76 -3.89 21.50 -11.60
C VAL A 76 -2.61 22.24 -12.03
N GLN A 77 -1.50 21.92 -11.34
CA GLN A 77 -0.21 22.58 -11.58
C GLN A 77 0.49 22.01 -12.81
N SER A 78 0.51 20.66 -12.95
CA SER A 78 1.16 20.01 -14.07
C SER A 78 0.64 18.59 -14.33
N ILE A 79 0.74 18.15 -15.60
CA ILE A 79 0.44 16.78 -16.03
C ILE A 79 1.68 16.19 -16.69
N ASN A 80 2.45 15.43 -15.90
CA ASN A 80 3.75 14.94 -16.30
C ASN A 80 3.66 13.64 -17.09
N ARG A 81 4.45 13.54 -18.15
CA ARG A 81 4.52 12.36 -19.01
C ARG A 81 5.98 12.00 -19.26
N GLY A 82 6.28 10.70 -19.19
CA GLY A 82 7.59 10.13 -19.49
C GLY A 82 7.71 9.64 -20.94
N GLU A 83 8.64 8.73 -21.15
CA GLU A 83 8.87 8.11 -22.44
C GLU A 83 7.58 7.51 -23.06
N LYS A 84 7.46 7.58 -24.38
CA LYS A 84 6.27 7.12 -25.11
C LYS A 84 4.96 7.70 -24.60
N ARG A 85 5.00 8.90 -24.00
CA ARG A 85 3.86 9.61 -23.40
C ARG A 85 3.20 8.85 -22.23
N ARG A 86 3.94 7.96 -21.54
CA ARG A 86 3.46 7.28 -20.32
C ARG A 86 3.10 8.33 -19.28
N PHE A 87 1.92 8.22 -18.70
CA PHE A 87 1.50 9.07 -17.59
C PHE A 87 2.37 8.81 -16.36
N LEU A 88 2.96 9.87 -15.80
CA LEU A 88 3.79 9.80 -14.60
C LEU A 88 3.04 10.35 -13.39
N SER A 89 2.63 11.64 -13.45
CA SER A 89 1.93 12.28 -12.34
C SER A 89 1.02 13.40 -12.83
N LEU A 90 -0.06 13.66 -12.08
CA LEU A 90 -0.88 14.85 -12.14
C LEU A 90 -0.76 15.53 -10.78
N ILE A 91 -0.19 16.76 -10.76
CA ILE A 91 0.10 17.51 -9.54
C ILE A 91 -0.97 18.59 -9.39
N ILE A 92 -1.49 18.72 -8.17
CA ILE A 92 -2.46 19.74 -7.77
C ILE A 92 -1.83 20.60 -6.69
N GLU A 93 -1.79 21.91 -6.89
CA GLU A 93 -1.51 22.88 -5.85
C GLU A 93 -2.78 23.06 -5.01
N VAL A 94 -2.68 22.80 -3.71
CA VAL A 94 -3.83 22.76 -2.80
C VAL A 94 -4.39 24.14 -2.57
N ASP A 95 -5.72 24.27 -2.68
CA ASP A 95 -6.47 25.46 -2.33
C ASP A 95 -7.74 25.09 -1.57
N ASP A 96 -7.71 25.28 -0.25
CA ASP A 96 -8.82 24.96 0.65
C ASP A 96 -10.02 25.94 0.52
N SER A 97 -9.88 27.02 -0.26
CA SER A 97 -11.00 27.91 -0.56
C SER A 97 -12.00 27.31 -1.55
N ILE A 98 -11.58 26.28 -2.31
CA ILE A 98 -12.42 25.58 -3.28
C ILE A 98 -13.19 24.47 -2.54
N GLU A 99 -14.52 24.54 -2.59
CA GLU A 99 -15.38 23.55 -1.94
C GLU A 99 -15.22 22.15 -2.54
N SER A 100 -15.30 21.12 -1.69
CA SER A 100 -15.30 19.71 -2.12
C SER A 100 -16.61 19.34 -2.79
N GLN A 101 -16.55 18.43 -3.76
CA GLN A 101 -17.73 17.84 -4.39
C GLN A 101 -18.57 17.08 -3.36
N THR A 102 -19.89 17.22 -3.46
CA THR A 102 -20.86 16.50 -2.62
C THR A 102 -21.54 15.42 -3.44
N PHE A 103 -21.66 14.22 -2.85
CA PHE A 103 -22.33 13.06 -3.43
C PHE A 103 -23.62 12.80 -2.67
N ASN A 104 -24.79 13.04 -3.29
CA ASN A 104 -26.05 12.73 -2.65
C ASN A 104 -26.32 11.22 -2.79
N LEU A 105 -26.25 10.50 -1.67
CA LEU A 105 -26.39 9.03 -1.66
C LEU A 105 -27.74 8.54 -2.21
N ALA A 106 -28.78 9.35 -2.13
CA ALA A 106 -30.10 9.01 -2.64
C ALA A 106 -30.17 8.97 -4.18
N ASP A 107 -29.16 9.53 -4.87
CA ASP A 107 -29.13 9.54 -6.34
C ASP A 107 -28.58 8.23 -6.93
N TYR A 108 -28.09 7.32 -6.09
CA TYR A 108 -27.44 6.07 -6.51
C TYR A 108 -28.32 4.87 -6.21
N GLU A 109 -28.68 4.12 -7.26
CA GLU A 109 -29.46 2.87 -7.14
C GLU A 109 -28.65 1.70 -6.55
N SER A 110 -27.32 1.78 -6.60
CA SER A 110 -26.42 0.73 -6.12
C SER A 110 -25.14 1.27 -5.51
N SER A 111 -24.56 0.51 -4.57
CA SER A 111 -23.23 0.80 -3.99
C SER A 111 -22.15 0.92 -5.07
N LEU A 112 -22.22 0.08 -6.11
CA LEU A 112 -21.26 0.10 -7.21
C LEU A 112 -21.35 1.38 -8.06
N GLY A 113 -22.58 1.88 -8.27
CA GLY A 113 -22.82 3.17 -8.95
C GLY A 113 -22.17 4.34 -8.21
N LEU A 114 -22.31 4.39 -6.87
CA LEU A 114 -21.64 5.39 -6.05
C LEU A 114 -20.13 5.28 -6.15
N LEU A 115 -19.57 4.06 -6.05
CA LEU A 115 -18.11 3.83 -6.13
C LEU A 115 -17.54 4.30 -7.49
N ALA A 116 -18.24 4.00 -8.58
CA ALA A 116 -17.82 4.40 -9.92
C ALA A 116 -17.87 5.92 -10.11
N ASP A 117 -18.97 6.56 -9.68
CA ASP A 117 -19.16 7.99 -9.88
C ASP A 117 -18.25 8.85 -8.99
N SER A 118 -18.05 8.45 -7.74
CA SER A 118 -17.14 9.12 -6.80
C SER A 118 -15.65 8.86 -7.09
N GLY A 119 -15.33 7.93 -8.01
CA GLY A 119 -13.95 7.49 -8.26
C GLY A 119 -13.37 6.57 -7.18
N THR A 120 -14.14 6.24 -6.13
CA THR A 120 -13.67 5.38 -5.03
C THR A 120 -13.62 3.90 -5.39
N LEU A 121 -14.10 3.51 -6.58
CA LEU A 121 -13.84 2.17 -7.11
C LEU A 121 -12.32 1.91 -7.24
N SER A 122 -11.52 2.96 -7.41
CA SER A 122 -10.05 2.90 -7.39
C SER A 122 -9.45 2.50 -6.04
N TYR A 123 -10.20 2.51 -4.95
CA TYR A 123 -9.76 2.01 -3.64
C TYR A 123 -9.63 0.49 -3.60
N PHE A 124 -10.31 -0.19 -4.53
CA PHE A 124 -10.26 -1.63 -4.65
C PHE A 124 -9.25 -2.08 -5.70
N LYS A 125 -8.61 -3.20 -5.41
CA LYS A 125 -7.75 -3.93 -6.36
C LYS A 125 -8.28 -5.35 -6.54
N THR A 126 -8.18 -5.87 -7.76
CA THR A 126 -8.53 -7.26 -8.03
C THR A 126 -7.37 -8.21 -7.73
N ARG A 127 -7.66 -9.41 -7.33
CA ARG A 127 -6.77 -10.57 -7.48
C ARG A 127 -7.54 -11.63 -8.28
N PRO A 128 -7.00 -12.12 -9.38
CA PRO A 128 -5.68 -11.84 -9.99
C PRO A 128 -5.53 -10.42 -10.55
N TYR A 129 -4.30 -10.11 -10.98
CA TYR A 129 -3.85 -8.98 -11.80
C TYR A 129 -3.67 -7.64 -11.08
N ASN A 130 -4.10 -7.48 -9.83
CA ASN A 130 -3.87 -6.28 -9.01
C ASN A 130 -4.27 -4.95 -9.70
N ARG A 131 -5.36 -4.96 -10.47
CA ARG A 131 -5.91 -3.80 -11.18
C ARG A 131 -7.19 -3.27 -10.51
N ILE A 132 -7.63 -2.08 -10.88
CA ILE A 132 -8.94 -1.56 -10.47
C ILE A 132 -10.05 -2.46 -11.06
N PRO A 133 -11.08 -2.84 -10.28
CA PRO A 133 -12.22 -3.59 -10.79
C PRO A 133 -12.98 -2.84 -11.90
N GLY A 134 -13.53 -3.57 -12.86
CA GLY A 134 -14.44 -3.00 -13.85
C GLY A 134 -15.82 -2.72 -13.27
N ILE A 135 -16.54 -1.75 -13.82
CA ILE A 135 -17.89 -1.38 -13.36
C ILE A 135 -18.93 -2.52 -13.52
N ASN A 136 -18.66 -3.46 -14.41
CA ASN A 136 -19.52 -4.63 -14.67
C ASN A 136 -18.96 -5.91 -14.03
N GLU A 137 -17.89 -5.80 -13.24
CA GLU A 137 -17.29 -6.93 -12.56
C GLU A 137 -17.90 -7.10 -11.17
N SER A 138 -18.03 -8.35 -10.75
CA SER A 138 -18.52 -8.70 -9.42
C SER A 138 -17.51 -9.61 -8.75
N PRO A 139 -17.09 -9.33 -7.51
CA PRO A 139 -16.16 -10.19 -6.79
C PRO A 139 -16.86 -11.44 -6.24
N ASP A 140 -16.13 -12.57 -6.19
CA ASP A 140 -16.54 -13.76 -5.42
C ASP A 140 -16.36 -13.55 -3.90
N ALA A 141 -15.39 -12.71 -3.54
CA ALA A 141 -15.16 -12.27 -2.17
C ALA A 141 -14.47 -10.91 -2.13
N ILE A 142 -14.63 -10.19 -1.00
CA ILE A 142 -13.94 -8.92 -0.73
C ILE A 142 -13.07 -9.13 0.52
N PHE A 143 -11.80 -8.72 0.42
CA PHE A 143 -10.82 -8.78 1.50
C PHE A 143 -10.51 -7.39 2.01
N VAL A 144 -10.84 -7.13 3.25
CA VAL A 144 -10.42 -5.95 4.01
C VAL A 144 -9.14 -6.30 4.76
N ASN A 145 -8.07 -5.57 4.50
CA ASN A 145 -6.82 -5.75 5.19
C ASN A 145 -6.68 -4.71 6.31
N ALA A 146 -6.87 -5.13 7.57
CA ALA A 146 -6.61 -4.37 8.78
C ALA A 146 -5.35 -4.89 9.52
N CYS A 147 -4.39 -5.44 8.76
CA CYS A 147 -3.07 -5.86 9.22
C CYS A 147 -1.99 -5.05 8.50
N ASP A 148 -0.85 -4.89 9.14
CA ASP A 148 0.38 -4.47 8.47
C ASP A 148 1.58 -5.05 9.21
N THR A 149 2.39 -5.85 8.52
CA THR A 149 3.65 -6.42 9.04
C THR A 149 4.85 -5.90 8.28
N ASN A 150 4.68 -4.86 7.46
CA ASN A 150 5.81 -4.23 6.78
C ASN A 150 6.79 -3.63 7.82
N PRO A 151 8.09 -3.68 7.55
CA PRO A 151 9.06 -2.96 8.37
C PRO A 151 8.70 -1.47 8.47
N LEU A 152 8.75 -0.89 9.67
CA LEU A 152 8.40 0.51 9.96
C LEU A 152 6.91 0.86 9.81
N ALA A 153 6.03 -0.11 9.64
CA ALA A 153 4.60 0.13 9.70
C ALA A 153 4.14 0.30 11.16
N VAL A 154 3.12 1.12 11.35
CA VAL A 154 2.37 1.20 12.63
C VAL A 154 1.22 0.20 12.59
N ASP A 155 0.91 -0.42 13.73
CA ASP A 155 -0.24 -1.31 13.85
C ASP A 155 -1.53 -0.57 13.45
N PRO A 156 -2.23 -1.00 12.40
CA PRO A 156 -3.47 -0.37 11.95
C PRO A 156 -4.53 -0.27 13.03
N HIS A 157 -4.59 -1.21 13.95
CA HIS A 157 -5.57 -1.23 15.05
C HIS A 157 -5.56 0.06 15.87
N LEU A 158 -4.37 0.58 16.20
CA LEU A 158 -4.21 1.82 16.98
C LEU A 158 -4.79 3.07 16.30
N LEU A 159 -4.87 3.04 14.97
CA LEU A 159 -5.40 4.13 14.16
C LEU A 159 -6.88 3.92 13.84
N ILE A 160 -7.30 2.67 13.63
CA ILE A 160 -8.71 2.29 13.44
C ILE A 160 -9.53 2.63 14.68
N GLU A 161 -9.03 2.37 15.89
CA GLU A 161 -9.72 2.72 17.15
C GLU A 161 -10.10 4.20 17.22
N LYS A 162 -9.26 5.09 16.69
CA LYS A 162 -9.51 6.54 16.67
C LYS A 162 -10.61 6.96 15.69
N GLU A 163 -10.90 6.12 14.70
CA GLU A 163 -11.87 6.35 13.63
C GLU A 163 -12.87 5.17 13.52
N GLN A 164 -13.12 4.46 14.65
CA GLN A 164 -13.88 3.20 14.69
C GLN A 164 -15.26 3.31 14.05
N GLU A 165 -15.97 4.41 14.28
CA GLU A 165 -17.30 4.62 13.69
C GLU A 165 -17.26 4.70 12.15
N LEU A 166 -16.23 5.34 11.60
CA LEU A 166 -16.05 5.45 10.15
C LEU A 166 -15.64 4.09 9.57
N PHE A 167 -14.75 3.38 10.26
CA PHE A 167 -14.35 2.04 9.84
C PHE A 167 -15.54 1.08 9.79
N ASN A 168 -16.38 1.07 10.83
CA ASN A 168 -17.58 0.23 10.90
C ASN A 168 -18.61 0.60 9.81
N ALA A 169 -18.81 1.91 9.56
CA ALA A 169 -19.68 2.36 8.46
C ALA A 169 -19.14 1.92 7.09
N GLY A 170 -17.82 1.98 6.88
CA GLY A 170 -17.17 1.49 5.67
C GLY A 170 -17.31 -0.01 5.50
N LEU A 171 -17.12 -0.81 6.55
CA LEU A 171 -17.33 -2.26 6.53
C LEU A 171 -18.76 -2.63 6.17
N THR A 172 -19.73 -1.95 6.79
CA THR A 172 -21.15 -2.15 6.50
C THR A 172 -21.47 -1.83 5.04
N PHE A 173 -20.91 -0.75 4.50
CA PHE A 173 -21.07 -0.42 3.09
C PHE A 173 -20.45 -1.47 2.17
N ILE A 174 -19.22 -1.95 2.48
CA ILE A 174 -18.52 -2.96 1.68
C ILE A 174 -19.31 -4.27 1.63
N SER A 175 -19.91 -4.72 2.74
CA SER A 175 -20.74 -5.93 2.76
C SER A 175 -21.98 -5.81 1.88
N SER A 176 -22.46 -4.60 1.61
CA SER A 176 -23.60 -4.33 0.74
C SER A 176 -23.28 -4.29 -0.77
N ILE A 177 -22.00 -4.24 -1.17
CA ILE A 177 -21.60 -4.13 -2.58
C ILE A 177 -22.12 -5.33 -3.40
N ASN A 178 -22.00 -6.53 -2.86
CA ASN A 178 -22.51 -7.74 -3.47
C ASN A 178 -22.98 -8.72 -2.39
N ALA A 179 -24.29 -8.90 -2.27
CA ALA A 179 -24.90 -9.79 -1.28
C ALA A 179 -24.48 -11.27 -1.42
N ASN A 180 -23.97 -11.69 -2.58
CA ASN A 180 -23.50 -13.06 -2.82
C ASN A 180 -21.99 -13.22 -2.52
N ALA A 181 -21.25 -12.15 -2.39
CA ALA A 181 -19.82 -12.19 -2.08
C ALA A 181 -19.59 -12.33 -0.58
N LYS A 182 -18.55 -13.11 -0.23
CA LYS A 182 -18.09 -13.18 1.16
C LYS A 182 -17.20 -11.98 1.45
N THR A 183 -17.44 -11.28 2.57
CA THR A 183 -16.52 -10.25 3.04
C THR A 183 -15.65 -10.80 4.16
N PHE A 184 -14.34 -10.74 3.99
CA PHE A 184 -13.34 -11.13 4.98
C PHE A 184 -12.65 -9.87 5.51
N CYS A 185 -12.46 -9.80 6.83
CA CYS A 185 -11.63 -8.79 7.48
C CYS A 185 -10.48 -9.47 8.21
N ALA A 186 -9.26 -9.21 7.78
CA ALA A 186 -8.05 -9.72 8.42
C ALA A 186 -7.51 -8.68 9.40
N PHE A 187 -7.18 -9.10 10.62
CA PHE A 187 -6.69 -8.27 11.72
C PHE A 187 -5.63 -9.01 12.55
N GLN A 188 -4.86 -8.28 13.39
CA GLN A 188 -3.82 -8.86 14.23
C GLN A 188 -4.13 -8.79 15.73
N ASN A 189 -4.69 -7.68 16.19
CA ASN A 189 -4.90 -7.42 17.61
C ASN A 189 -6.08 -8.22 18.18
N ASN A 190 -5.96 -8.73 19.41
CA ASN A 190 -7.03 -9.48 20.07
C ASN A 190 -8.27 -8.62 20.42
N ASP A 191 -8.07 -7.32 20.62
CA ASP A 191 -9.13 -6.37 21.02
C ASP A 191 -9.82 -5.72 19.81
N PHE A 192 -9.58 -6.25 18.59
CA PHE A 192 -10.20 -5.73 17.38
C PHE A 192 -11.72 -5.85 17.42
N ASP A 193 -12.42 -4.75 17.11
CA ASP A 193 -13.88 -4.71 17.06
C ASP A 193 -14.43 -5.59 15.93
N GLN A 194 -15.30 -6.53 16.28
CA GLN A 194 -15.94 -7.50 15.38
C GLN A 194 -17.47 -7.34 15.38
N SER A 195 -17.96 -6.14 15.67
CA SER A 195 -19.38 -5.88 15.87
C SER A 195 -20.22 -5.78 14.57
N VAL A 196 -19.57 -5.51 13.43
CA VAL A 196 -20.28 -5.39 12.16
C VAL A 196 -20.73 -6.79 11.68
N PRO A 197 -22.03 -6.98 11.42
CA PRO A 197 -22.54 -8.28 10.96
C PRO A 197 -22.11 -8.61 9.53
N ASP A 198 -22.26 -9.89 9.16
CA ASP A 198 -21.97 -10.43 7.81
C ASP A 198 -20.49 -10.29 7.36
N ILE A 199 -19.58 -10.01 8.30
CA ILE A 199 -18.13 -9.98 8.07
C ILE A 199 -17.49 -11.25 8.64
N ASN A 200 -16.65 -11.91 7.84
CA ASN A 200 -15.83 -13.03 8.29
C ASN A 200 -14.53 -12.49 8.87
N TYR A 201 -14.47 -12.32 10.18
CA TYR A 201 -13.30 -11.84 10.88
C TYR A 201 -12.25 -12.93 11.06
N ASN A 202 -11.00 -12.65 10.67
CA ASN A 202 -9.92 -13.62 10.73
C ASN A 202 -8.65 -12.99 11.30
N GLN A 203 -8.18 -13.53 12.40
CA GLN A 203 -6.96 -13.09 13.04
C GLN A 203 -5.74 -13.76 12.41
N PHE A 204 -4.77 -12.94 11.99
CA PHE A 204 -3.49 -13.37 11.44
C PHE A 204 -2.35 -12.95 12.34
N ASN A 205 -1.44 -13.89 12.65
CA ASN A 205 -0.26 -13.65 13.45
C ASN A 205 0.97 -14.32 12.84
N GLY A 206 2.12 -13.69 12.94
CA GLY A 206 3.40 -14.19 12.45
C GLY A 206 4.30 -13.09 11.94
N PRO A 207 5.52 -13.44 11.52
CA PRO A 207 6.44 -12.48 10.90
C PRO A 207 5.92 -12.03 9.53
N HIS A 208 6.44 -10.92 9.03
CA HIS A 208 6.18 -10.50 7.65
C HIS A 208 6.48 -11.67 6.67
N PRO A 209 5.58 -12.01 5.74
CA PRO A 209 4.42 -11.27 5.24
C PRO A 209 3.05 -11.68 5.81
N ALA A 210 2.94 -12.03 7.09
CA ALA A 210 1.67 -12.42 7.71
C ALA A 210 0.56 -11.36 7.54
N GLY A 211 0.91 -10.07 7.47
CA GLY A 211 -0.01 -8.95 7.30
C GLY A 211 -0.30 -8.58 5.85
N LEU A 212 0.22 -9.30 4.87
CA LEU A 212 -0.07 -9.02 3.46
C LEU A 212 -1.37 -9.67 3.00
N THR A 213 -2.10 -8.97 2.15
CA THR A 213 -3.39 -9.43 1.61
C THR A 213 -3.26 -10.74 0.83
N GLY A 214 -2.15 -10.96 0.09
CA GLY A 214 -1.89 -12.21 -0.61
C GLY A 214 -1.84 -13.41 0.33
N THR A 215 -1.23 -13.25 1.52
CA THR A 215 -1.24 -14.28 2.57
C THR A 215 -2.66 -14.59 3.05
N HIS A 216 -3.48 -13.56 3.27
CA HIS A 216 -4.87 -13.73 3.73
C HIS A 216 -5.71 -14.48 2.69
N ILE A 217 -5.61 -14.10 1.43
CA ILE A 217 -6.32 -14.73 0.31
C ILE A 217 -5.94 -16.20 0.21
N HIS A 218 -4.64 -16.52 0.23
CA HIS A 218 -4.15 -17.89 0.13
C HIS A 218 -4.76 -18.82 1.17
N PHE A 219 -4.84 -18.37 2.43
CA PHE A 219 -5.34 -19.21 3.52
C PHE A 219 -6.87 -19.27 3.61
N LEU A 220 -7.59 -18.23 3.16
CA LEU A 220 -9.03 -18.13 3.37
C LEU A 220 -9.85 -18.43 2.11
N TYR A 221 -9.40 -17.92 0.95
CA TYR A 221 -10.16 -18.03 -0.30
C TYR A 221 -9.24 -17.90 -1.51
N PRO A 222 -8.40 -18.92 -1.80
CA PRO A 222 -7.42 -18.86 -2.88
C PRO A 222 -8.04 -18.51 -4.23
N VAL A 223 -7.35 -17.68 -4.99
CA VAL A 223 -7.78 -17.22 -6.32
C VAL A 223 -7.16 -18.04 -7.44
N GLY A 224 -7.69 -17.89 -8.64
CA GLY A 224 -7.22 -18.56 -9.84
C GLY A 224 -7.96 -18.01 -11.06
N GLN A 225 -7.88 -18.68 -12.20
CA GLN A 225 -8.49 -18.21 -13.45
C GLN A 225 -10.00 -17.95 -13.36
N ASN A 226 -10.74 -18.74 -12.55
CA ASN A 226 -12.20 -18.69 -12.46
C ASN A 226 -12.71 -18.09 -11.14
N ARG A 227 -11.84 -17.42 -10.40
CA ARG A 227 -12.19 -16.81 -9.12
C ARG A 227 -11.50 -15.49 -8.96
N THR A 228 -12.30 -14.44 -8.78
CA THR A 228 -11.81 -13.08 -8.62
C THR A 228 -12.20 -12.54 -7.26
N VAL A 229 -11.26 -11.99 -6.52
CA VAL A 229 -11.54 -11.27 -5.27
C VAL A 229 -11.13 -9.81 -5.40
N TRP A 230 -11.81 -8.96 -4.62
CA TRP A 230 -11.40 -7.58 -4.46
C TRP A 230 -10.72 -7.38 -3.12
N THR A 231 -9.76 -6.49 -3.08
CA THR A 231 -8.99 -6.17 -1.87
C THR A 231 -9.06 -4.69 -1.59
N ILE A 232 -9.13 -4.32 -0.32
CA ILE A 232 -9.16 -2.93 0.14
C ILE A 232 -8.40 -2.82 1.46
N SER A 233 -7.65 -1.74 1.66
CA SER A 233 -6.94 -1.47 2.90
C SER A 233 -7.85 -0.77 3.92
N TRP A 234 -7.50 -0.86 5.19
CA TRP A 234 -8.23 -0.25 6.29
C TRP A 234 -8.44 1.27 6.14
N GLN A 235 -7.49 2.00 5.55
CA GLN A 235 -7.61 3.44 5.33
C GLN A 235 -8.70 3.79 4.34
N GLU A 236 -8.77 3.05 3.24
CA GLU A 236 -9.80 3.22 2.23
C GLU A 236 -11.17 2.81 2.77
N VAL A 237 -11.25 1.84 3.71
CA VAL A 237 -12.49 1.51 4.43
C VAL A 237 -12.97 2.70 5.26
N ILE A 238 -12.08 3.34 6.03
CA ILE A 238 -12.39 4.56 6.79
C ILE A 238 -12.85 5.68 5.84
N SER A 239 -12.21 5.82 4.68
CA SER A 239 -12.56 6.84 3.68
C SER A 239 -13.92 6.59 3.04
N LEU A 240 -14.29 5.33 2.80
CA LEU A 240 -15.66 4.96 2.39
C LEU A 240 -16.67 5.28 3.49
N GLY A 241 -16.38 4.94 4.74
CA GLY A 241 -17.24 5.29 5.86
C GLY A 241 -17.43 6.81 6.00
N TYR A 242 -16.37 7.59 5.74
CA TYR A 242 -16.46 9.05 5.71
C TYR A 242 -17.38 9.53 4.57
N LEU A 243 -17.24 8.97 3.36
CA LEU A 243 -18.12 9.27 2.22
C LEU A 243 -19.60 9.01 2.56
N ILE A 244 -19.89 7.86 3.17
CA ILE A 244 -21.27 7.47 3.52
C ILE A 244 -21.85 8.39 4.62
N LYS A 245 -21.05 8.83 5.59
CA LYS A 245 -21.52 9.70 6.68
C LYS A 245 -21.61 11.17 6.31
N ASN A 246 -20.70 11.65 5.43
CA ASN A 246 -20.53 13.08 5.16
C ASN A 246 -20.88 13.50 3.73
N ASN A 247 -21.21 12.57 2.85
CA ASN A 247 -21.47 12.83 1.43
C ASN A 247 -20.31 13.50 0.67
N LYS A 248 -19.08 13.38 1.17
CA LYS A 248 -17.87 13.97 0.60
C LYS A 248 -16.71 12.98 0.68
N LEU A 249 -15.76 13.08 -0.24
CA LEU A 249 -14.53 12.30 -0.13
C LEU A 249 -13.68 12.82 1.03
N ARG A 250 -13.01 11.91 1.69
CA ARG A 250 -11.99 12.21 2.70
C ARG A 250 -10.68 12.59 2.00
N SER A 251 -10.11 13.73 2.36
CA SER A 251 -8.86 14.22 1.77
C SER A 251 -7.62 13.82 2.57
N ASP A 252 -7.76 13.41 3.83
CA ASP A 252 -6.65 13.06 4.73
C ASP A 252 -6.51 11.55 4.97
N LYS A 253 -5.28 11.13 5.26
CA LYS A 253 -4.95 9.76 5.69
C LYS A 253 -3.83 9.76 6.73
N PHE A 254 -3.66 8.62 7.40
CA PHE A 254 -2.55 8.39 8.33
C PHE A 254 -1.37 7.77 7.58
N VAL A 255 -0.17 8.28 7.81
CA VAL A 255 1.06 7.81 7.17
C VAL A 255 2.15 7.66 8.21
N SER A 256 2.71 6.47 8.36
CA SER A 256 3.88 6.26 9.20
C SER A 256 5.11 6.89 8.55
N LEU A 257 5.80 7.77 9.27
CA LEU A 257 7.12 8.28 8.89
C LEU A 257 8.16 7.60 9.75
N GLY A 258 8.97 6.72 9.17
CA GLY A 258 9.95 5.93 9.92
C GLY A 258 11.23 5.66 9.15
N GLY A 259 12.21 5.12 9.87
CA GLY A 259 13.49 4.70 9.34
C GLY A 259 14.70 5.33 10.02
N PRO A 260 15.90 4.77 9.83
CA PRO A 260 17.11 5.18 10.52
C PRO A 260 17.56 6.62 10.23
N SER A 261 17.06 7.24 9.19
CA SER A 261 17.33 8.63 8.85
C SER A 261 16.26 9.61 9.31
N VAL A 262 15.23 9.18 10.02
CA VAL A 262 14.21 10.06 10.61
C VAL A 262 14.65 10.46 12.02
N HIS A 263 14.52 11.76 12.37
CA HIS A 263 14.88 12.25 13.69
C HIS A 263 13.87 11.88 14.77
N ASP A 264 12.58 11.99 14.44
CA ASP A 264 11.45 11.72 15.34
C ASP A 264 10.38 10.90 14.58
N PRO A 265 10.55 9.55 14.55
CA PRO A 265 9.62 8.67 13.83
C PRO A 265 8.22 8.67 14.48
N LYS A 266 7.19 8.96 13.67
CA LYS A 266 5.80 9.11 14.14
C LYS A 266 4.78 8.90 13.02
N VAL A 267 3.51 8.95 13.37
CA VAL A 267 2.42 8.96 12.39
C VAL A 267 2.09 10.39 12.00
N LEU A 268 2.03 10.68 10.71
CA LEU A 268 1.54 11.94 10.18
C LEU A 268 0.08 11.80 9.74
N LYS A 269 -0.75 12.80 10.01
CA LYS A 269 -2.06 12.94 9.39
C LYS A 269 -1.93 13.96 8.26
N VAL A 270 -1.91 13.49 7.02
CA VAL A 270 -1.63 14.28 5.81
C VAL A 270 -2.63 13.98 4.71
N ARG A 271 -2.62 14.71 3.61
CA ARG A 271 -3.51 14.51 2.47
C ARG A 271 -3.13 13.28 1.65
N TYR A 272 -4.09 12.64 1.00
CA TYR A 272 -3.81 11.65 -0.04
C TYR A 272 -2.92 12.25 -1.13
N GLY A 273 -1.88 11.51 -1.54
CA GLY A 273 -0.95 11.97 -2.57
C GLY A 273 -0.01 13.10 -2.15
N SER A 274 0.21 13.33 -0.85
CA SER A 274 1.08 14.40 -0.31
C SER A 274 2.49 14.38 -0.88
N ASN A 275 3.08 15.56 -1.05
CA ASN A 275 4.48 15.74 -1.40
C ASN A 275 5.40 15.24 -0.28
N ILE A 276 6.23 14.25 -0.58
CA ILE A 276 7.09 13.60 0.43
C ILE A 276 8.18 14.56 0.93
N SER A 277 8.68 15.48 0.11
CA SER A 277 9.64 16.48 0.59
C SER A 277 9.00 17.44 1.60
N GLU A 278 7.73 17.82 1.43
CA GLU A 278 7.01 18.62 2.41
C GLU A 278 6.75 17.84 3.70
N MET A 279 6.36 16.56 3.58
CA MET A 279 6.16 15.66 4.73
C MET A 279 7.43 15.48 5.57
N THR A 280 8.58 15.47 4.92
CA THR A 280 9.88 15.17 5.56
C THR A 280 10.72 16.40 5.87
N ALA A 281 10.20 17.61 5.62
CA ALA A 281 10.93 18.86 5.82
C ALA A 281 11.39 19.01 7.28
N GLY A 282 12.71 19.13 7.50
CA GLY A 282 13.30 19.24 8.82
C GLY A 282 13.22 18.00 9.71
N ALA A 283 12.62 16.91 9.22
CA ALA A 283 12.43 15.67 9.99
C ALA A 283 13.45 14.57 9.68
N ILE A 284 14.30 14.75 8.67
CA ILE A 284 15.23 13.73 8.20
C ILE A 284 16.67 14.23 8.15
N LYS A 285 17.62 13.28 8.20
CA LYS A 285 19.05 13.55 8.00
C LYS A 285 19.32 13.89 6.53
N GLU A 286 20.42 14.63 6.30
CA GLU A 286 20.97 14.82 4.95
C GLU A 286 21.37 13.48 4.33
N ASP A 287 21.51 13.42 3.02
CA ASP A 287 21.89 12.24 2.25
C ASP A 287 21.03 10.99 2.55
N SER A 288 19.72 11.20 2.53
CA SER A 288 18.76 10.15 2.80
C SER A 288 17.87 9.86 1.59
N ARG A 289 17.65 8.56 1.34
CA ARG A 289 16.69 8.07 0.35
C ARG A 289 15.29 8.03 0.97
N LYS A 290 14.37 8.76 0.34
CA LYS A 290 12.95 8.76 0.69
C LYS A 290 12.23 7.73 -0.16
N ILE A 291 11.43 6.89 0.48
CA ILE A 291 10.69 5.80 -0.15
C ILE A 291 9.21 5.98 0.18
N SER A 292 8.36 6.07 -0.85
CA SER A 292 6.93 5.93 -0.70
C SER A 292 6.61 4.45 -0.53
N GLY A 293 6.02 4.08 0.59
CA GLY A 293 5.77 2.68 0.95
C GLY A 293 6.89 2.04 1.78
N SER A 294 6.85 0.71 1.85
CA SER A 294 7.81 -0.12 2.59
C SER A 294 9.18 -0.13 1.92
N ILE A 295 10.24 -0.35 2.73
CA ILE A 295 11.60 -0.59 2.23
C ILE A 295 11.69 -1.86 1.36
N LEU A 296 10.72 -2.77 1.42
CA LEU A 296 10.70 -4.03 0.67
C LEU A 296 10.15 -3.85 -0.75
N ASN A 297 9.06 -3.08 -0.90
CA ASN A 297 8.32 -2.97 -2.15
C ASN A 297 7.96 -1.53 -2.54
N GLY A 298 8.40 -0.55 -1.75
CA GLY A 298 8.14 0.86 -2.00
C GLY A 298 8.93 1.43 -3.19
N ARG A 299 8.59 2.65 -3.52
CA ARG A 299 9.17 3.39 -4.65
C ARG A 299 10.02 4.57 -4.15
N THR A 300 11.22 4.74 -4.68
CA THR A 300 12.02 5.95 -4.43
C THR A 300 11.24 7.19 -4.85
N ALA A 301 11.14 8.15 -3.93
CA ALA A 301 10.41 9.41 -4.11
C ALA A 301 11.37 10.47 -4.64
N GLU A 302 11.25 10.79 -5.92
CA GLU A 302 12.13 11.77 -6.58
C GLU A 302 11.44 12.48 -7.73
N SER A 303 11.92 13.67 -8.06
CA SER A 303 11.48 14.44 -9.22
C SER A 303 9.93 14.59 -9.26
N VAL A 304 9.29 14.40 -10.42
CA VAL A 304 7.83 14.47 -10.60
C VAL A 304 7.06 13.34 -9.91
N MET A 305 7.77 12.36 -9.35
CA MET A 305 7.24 11.21 -8.61
C MET A 305 7.50 11.33 -7.09
N ASN A 306 7.89 12.50 -6.58
CA ASN A 306 8.17 12.74 -5.18
C ASN A 306 6.88 12.94 -4.34
N TYR A 307 5.95 12.04 -4.51
CA TYR A 307 4.64 12.07 -3.86
C TYR A 307 4.28 10.70 -3.28
N LEU A 308 3.45 10.71 -2.24
CA LEU A 308 2.94 9.50 -1.62
C LEU A 308 2.07 8.72 -2.61
N GLY A 309 2.35 7.45 -2.77
CA GLY A 309 1.56 6.55 -3.60
C GLY A 309 0.13 6.40 -3.05
N ALA A 310 -0.84 6.20 -3.95
CA ALA A 310 -2.25 6.14 -3.61
C ALA A 310 -2.55 5.10 -2.51
N TYR A 311 -1.85 3.98 -2.54
CA TYR A 311 -2.06 2.85 -1.63
C TYR A 311 -0.99 2.73 -0.52
N ASP A 312 -0.02 3.65 -0.49
CA ASP A 312 1.05 3.61 0.50
C ASP A 312 0.58 4.21 1.83
N ASN A 313 0.82 3.51 2.93
CA ASN A 313 0.47 3.92 4.29
C ASN A 313 1.70 4.33 5.11
N GLN A 314 2.87 4.33 4.49
CA GLN A 314 4.12 4.72 5.13
C GLN A 314 5.07 5.43 4.18
N VAL A 315 5.97 6.23 4.76
CA VAL A 315 7.16 6.77 4.13
C VAL A 315 8.36 6.27 4.91
N SER A 316 9.22 5.52 4.22
CA SER A 316 10.44 4.96 4.81
C SER A 316 11.64 5.79 4.38
N VAL A 317 12.52 6.15 5.33
CA VAL A 317 13.70 6.97 5.05
C VAL A 317 14.94 6.29 5.57
N ILE A 318 15.84 5.96 4.64
CA ILE A 318 17.10 5.25 4.93
C ILE A 318 18.30 6.06 4.43
N PRO A 319 19.50 5.87 4.99
CA PRO A 319 20.72 6.48 4.45
C PRO A 319 20.92 6.11 2.99
N ASP A 320 21.22 7.11 2.14
CA ASP A 320 21.49 6.93 0.70
C ASP A 320 23.02 6.80 0.42
N GLU A 321 23.71 6.21 1.35
CA GLU A 321 25.14 5.94 1.24
C GLU A 321 25.41 4.45 1.10
N THR A 322 26.39 4.11 0.27
CA THR A 322 26.91 2.75 0.13
C THR A 322 28.15 2.60 0.96
N ASN A 323 28.07 1.79 2.00
CA ASN A 323 29.22 1.42 2.83
C ASN A 323 29.70 0.03 2.43
N ASP A 324 30.51 -0.05 1.37
CA ASP A 324 31.12 -1.30 0.93
C ASP A 324 32.32 -1.64 1.84
N ILE A 325 32.04 -2.42 2.87
CA ILE A 325 33.06 -2.89 3.80
C ILE A 325 33.80 -4.06 3.13
N LEU A 326 35.09 -3.85 2.88
CA LEU A 326 35.96 -4.90 2.33
C LEU A 326 36.00 -6.11 3.27
N PHE A 327 35.78 -7.31 2.75
CA PHE A 327 35.71 -8.56 3.51
C PHE A 327 34.68 -8.58 4.65
N ASN A 328 33.56 -7.87 4.51
CA ASN A 328 32.51 -7.81 5.54
C ASN A 328 32.01 -9.21 5.97
N TRP A 329 32.00 -10.18 5.06
CA TRP A 329 31.64 -11.57 5.33
C TRP A 329 32.61 -12.33 6.25
N ALA A 330 33.85 -11.87 6.40
CA ALA A 330 34.87 -12.44 7.27
C ALA A 330 35.02 -11.72 8.62
N MET A 331 34.29 -10.61 8.82
CA MET A 331 34.32 -9.84 10.04
C MET A 331 33.48 -10.45 11.16
N PRO A 332 33.81 -10.23 12.44
CA PRO A 332 32.96 -10.61 13.58
C PRO A 332 31.54 -10.04 13.52
N GLY A 333 31.35 -8.86 12.90
CA GLY A 333 30.06 -8.30 12.52
C GLY A 333 29.18 -7.89 13.69
N LEU A 334 29.68 -7.13 14.66
CA LEU A 334 28.89 -6.63 15.80
C LEU A 334 27.71 -5.74 15.38
N ASN A 335 27.82 -5.07 14.23
CA ASN A 335 26.81 -4.16 13.67
C ASN A 335 26.29 -4.62 12.31
N LEU A 336 26.57 -5.86 11.91
CA LEU A 336 26.09 -6.43 10.67
C LEU A 336 24.91 -7.36 10.95
N HIS A 337 23.90 -7.29 10.08
CA HIS A 337 22.75 -8.18 10.12
C HIS A 337 22.90 -9.32 9.11
N SER A 338 22.49 -10.51 9.49
CA SER A 338 22.33 -11.64 8.57
C SER A 338 21.17 -12.50 9.03
N LYS A 339 20.40 -13.02 8.07
CA LYS A 339 19.32 -13.97 8.37
C LYS A 339 19.85 -15.25 9.03
N LEU A 340 21.01 -15.73 8.60
CA LEU A 340 21.70 -16.85 9.24
C LEU A 340 22.59 -16.31 10.37
N PRO A 341 22.83 -17.07 11.46
CA PRO A 341 23.69 -16.62 12.56
C PRO A 341 25.17 -16.63 12.16
N ALA A 342 25.51 -15.85 11.14
CA ALA A 342 26.87 -15.73 10.59
C ALA A 342 27.73 -14.71 11.37
N PHE A 343 27.10 -13.73 12.03
CA PHE A 343 27.80 -12.67 12.77
C PHE A 343 27.58 -12.80 14.28
N ILE A 344 28.49 -12.26 15.07
CA ILE A 344 28.37 -12.21 16.54
C ILE A 344 27.12 -11.46 16.97
N SER A 345 26.68 -10.45 16.19
CA SER A 345 25.41 -9.73 16.41
C SER A 345 24.19 -10.65 16.56
N SER A 346 24.18 -11.81 15.89
CA SER A 346 23.09 -12.79 15.96
C SER A 346 23.00 -13.52 17.32
N TRP A 347 24.06 -13.50 18.11
CA TRP A 347 24.19 -14.17 19.42
C TRP A 347 23.98 -13.19 20.59
N LEU A 348 23.95 -11.87 20.28
CA LEU A 348 23.68 -10.83 21.24
C LEU A 348 22.15 -10.65 21.37
N LYS A 349 21.75 -9.81 22.34
CA LYS A 349 20.33 -9.43 22.48
C LYS A 349 19.80 -8.84 21.17
N PRO A 350 18.49 -8.98 20.90
CA PRO A 350 17.88 -8.34 19.74
C PRO A 350 18.32 -6.88 19.60
N LYS A 351 18.84 -6.54 18.45
CA LYS A 351 19.39 -5.23 18.14
C LYS A 351 18.75 -4.74 16.84
N GLU A 352 18.40 -3.47 16.81
CA GLU A 352 18.01 -2.82 15.58
C GLU A 352 19.26 -2.35 14.82
N PHE A 353 19.14 -2.37 13.49
CA PHE A 353 20.24 -2.02 12.61
C PHE A 353 19.86 -0.84 11.71
N THR A 354 20.86 -0.04 11.40
CA THR A 354 20.74 0.99 10.37
C THR A 354 20.97 0.33 9.00
N PHE A 355 19.88 -0.02 8.33
CA PHE A 355 19.95 -0.47 6.94
C PHE A 355 20.13 0.74 6.02
N ASN A 356 20.89 0.55 4.95
CA ASN A 356 21.17 1.53 3.92
C ASN A 356 20.98 0.90 2.52
N VAL A 357 21.39 1.59 1.48
CA VAL A 357 21.25 1.12 0.09
C VAL A 357 22.36 0.17 -0.38
N SER A 358 23.27 -0.23 0.50
CA SER A 358 24.38 -1.14 0.16
C SER A 358 23.85 -2.52 -0.20
N MET A 359 24.23 -3.04 -1.37
CA MET A 359 23.85 -4.38 -1.82
C MET A 359 24.61 -5.50 -1.07
N ASN A 360 25.70 -5.16 -0.39
CA ASN A 360 26.54 -6.10 0.37
C ASN A 360 27.01 -7.33 -0.45
N GLY A 361 27.27 -7.13 -1.71
CA GLY A 361 27.69 -8.18 -2.66
C GLY A 361 27.40 -7.79 -4.10
N GLY A 362 27.63 -8.71 -5.01
CA GLY A 362 27.26 -8.55 -6.43
C GLY A 362 25.90 -9.15 -6.76
N ASP A 363 25.45 -8.91 -7.99
CA ASP A 363 24.24 -9.53 -8.55
C ASP A 363 24.30 -11.05 -8.44
N ARG A 364 23.19 -11.65 -8.05
CA ARG A 364 23.10 -13.09 -7.84
C ARG A 364 21.98 -13.69 -8.70
N ALA A 365 22.30 -14.85 -9.30
CA ALA A 365 21.28 -15.64 -9.97
C ALA A 365 20.29 -16.24 -8.95
N ILE A 366 19.05 -16.49 -9.40
CA ILE A 366 18.08 -17.24 -8.62
C ILE A 366 18.50 -18.72 -8.56
N VAL A 367 19.01 -19.15 -7.42
CA VAL A 367 19.47 -20.51 -7.17
C VAL A 367 18.54 -21.20 -6.16
N PRO A 368 18.45 -22.55 -6.16
CA PRO A 368 17.55 -23.27 -5.26
C PRO A 368 18.12 -23.34 -3.84
N ILE A 369 17.99 -22.22 -3.12
CA ILE A 369 18.38 -22.13 -1.71
C ILE A 369 17.14 -22.16 -0.82
N PRO A 370 17.24 -22.71 0.40
CA PRO A 370 16.10 -22.80 1.33
C PRO A 370 15.53 -21.43 1.75
N SER A 371 16.31 -20.36 1.64
CA SER A 371 15.94 -19.04 2.12
C SER A 371 14.65 -18.50 1.51
N TYR A 372 14.44 -18.69 0.20
CA TYR A 372 13.20 -18.25 -0.47
C TYR A 372 11.97 -18.94 0.12
N GLN A 373 12.05 -20.27 0.33
CA GLN A 373 10.94 -21.04 0.87
C GLN A 373 10.69 -20.77 2.37
N GLN A 374 11.71 -20.30 3.10
CA GLN A 374 11.60 -19.97 4.52
C GLN A 374 10.85 -18.67 4.77
N VAL A 375 10.88 -17.73 3.82
CA VAL A 375 10.18 -16.43 3.94
C VAL A 375 8.81 -16.44 3.26
N MET A 376 8.52 -17.42 2.41
CA MET A 376 7.26 -17.55 1.69
C MET A 376 6.27 -18.42 2.48
N PRO A 377 5.21 -17.82 3.09
CA PRO A 377 4.22 -18.58 3.85
C PRO A 377 3.25 -19.38 2.95
N LEU A 378 3.05 -18.93 1.71
CA LEU A 378 2.17 -19.58 0.75
C LEU A 378 2.69 -20.97 0.37
N ASN A 379 1.79 -21.90 0.07
CA ASN A 379 2.15 -23.25 -0.33
C ASN A 379 2.46 -23.33 -1.84
N ILE A 380 3.50 -22.60 -2.26
CA ILE A 380 3.98 -22.51 -3.64
C ILE A 380 5.45 -22.92 -3.75
N LEU A 381 5.86 -23.36 -4.92
CA LEU A 381 7.27 -23.67 -5.22
C LEU A 381 8.02 -22.39 -5.59
N THR A 382 8.42 -21.63 -4.57
CA THR A 382 8.92 -20.25 -4.69
C THR A 382 10.07 -20.11 -5.70
N THR A 383 11.10 -20.95 -5.63
CA THR A 383 12.26 -20.86 -6.55
C THR A 383 11.85 -21.09 -8.00
N GLN A 384 10.97 -22.06 -8.27
CA GLN A 384 10.49 -22.38 -9.61
C GLN A 384 9.63 -21.23 -10.15
N LEU A 385 8.76 -20.69 -9.30
CA LEU A 385 7.93 -19.54 -9.65
C LEU A 385 8.78 -18.31 -10.00
N LEU A 386 9.75 -17.96 -9.16
CA LEU A 386 10.65 -16.83 -9.44
C LEU A 386 11.41 -17.01 -10.78
N LYS A 387 11.84 -18.25 -11.08
CA LYS A 387 12.48 -18.54 -12.37
C LYS A 387 11.51 -18.38 -13.54
N SER A 388 10.26 -18.85 -13.44
CA SER A 388 9.27 -18.68 -14.50
C SER A 388 8.96 -17.21 -14.76
N LEU A 389 8.94 -16.37 -13.72
CA LEU A 389 8.74 -14.92 -13.86
C LEU A 389 9.90 -14.27 -14.63
N VAL A 390 11.15 -14.60 -14.30
CA VAL A 390 12.34 -14.02 -14.97
C VAL A 390 12.44 -14.47 -16.43
N THR A 391 12.02 -15.69 -16.73
CA THR A 391 12.02 -16.23 -18.11
C THR A 391 10.76 -15.90 -18.90
N PHE A 392 9.78 -15.20 -18.28
CA PHE A 392 8.47 -14.90 -18.87
C PHE A 392 7.71 -16.15 -19.33
N ASP A 393 7.89 -17.28 -18.63
CA ASP A 393 7.13 -18.51 -18.87
C ASP A 393 5.76 -18.41 -18.17
N ILE A 394 4.78 -17.89 -18.92
CA ILE A 394 3.44 -17.60 -18.40
C ILE A 394 2.72 -18.88 -18.00
N GLU A 395 2.79 -19.94 -18.85
CA GLU A 395 2.09 -21.20 -18.59
C GLU A 395 2.61 -21.90 -17.32
N LEU A 396 3.91 -21.91 -17.13
CA LEU A 396 4.52 -22.44 -15.92
C LEU A 396 4.21 -21.57 -14.72
N GLY A 397 4.25 -20.24 -14.86
CA GLY A 397 3.89 -19.30 -13.82
C GLY A 397 2.47 -19.51 -13.29
N GLU A 398 1.50 -19.68 -14.19
CA GLU A 398 0.10 -19.96 -13.80
C GLU A 398 -0.03 -21.29 -13.05
N LYS A 399 0.62 -22.35 -13.53
CA LYS A 399 0.64 -23.66 -12.84
C LYS A 399 1.29 -23.61 -11.47
N LEU A 400 2.21 -22.68 -11.25
CA LEU A 400 2.92 -22.49 -9.98
C LEU A 400 2.22 -21.50 -9.03
N GLY A 401 1.08 -20.90 -9.42
CA GLY A 401 0.26 -20.07 -8.55
C GLY A 401 0.52 -18.58 -8.65
N VAL A 402 1.10 -18.07 -9.75
CA VAL A 402 1.36 -16.63 -9.94
C VAL A 402 0.10 -15.76 -9.84
N LEU A 403 -1.08 -16.30 -10.16
CA LEU A 403 -2.34 -15.57 -10.11
C LEU A 403 -2.76 -15.14 -8.69
N GLU A 404 -2.26 -15.80 -7.65
CA GLU A 404 -2.49 -15.39 -6.26
C GLU A 404 -1.64 -14.18 -5.84
N LEU A 405 -0.56 -13.90 -6.57
CA LEU A 405 0.46 -12.94 -6.15
C LEU A 405 0.23 -11.54 -6.74
N ALA A 406 0.69 -10.54 -5.99
CA ALA A 406 0.97 -9.21 -6.47
C ALA A 406 2.45 -8.86 -6.22
N PRO A 407 2.97 -7.75 -6.76
CA PRO A 407 4.36 -7.35 -6.55
C PRO A 407 4.78 -7.29 -5.08
N GLU A 408 3.89 -6.88 -4.19
CA GLU A 408 4.13 -6.79 -2.74
C GLU A 408 4.42 -8.13 -2.07
N ASP A 409 3.92 -9.24 -2.62
CA ASP A 409 4.12 -10.58 -2.07
C ASP A 409 5.51 -11.17 -2.39
N LEU A 410 6.29 -10.46 -3.22
CA LEU A 410 7.63 -10.84 -3.68
C LEU A 410 8.73 -9.85 -3.25
N GLY A 411 8.37 -8.84 -2.42
CA GLY A 411 9.25 -7.82 -1.89
C GLY A 411 10.27 -8.28 -0.85
#